data_ac91c3ce3adb5e9bff1c4744ba57a518
#
_entry.id   ac91c3ce3adb5e9bff1c4744ba57a518
#
_cell.length_a   1.000
_cell.length_b   1.000
_cell.length_c   1.000
_cell.angle_alpha   90.00
_cell.angle_beta   90.00
_cell.angle_gamma   90.00
#
_symmetry.space_group_name_H-M   'P 1'
#
loop_
_entity.id
_entity.type
_entity.pdbx_description
1 polymer ?
#
loop_
_entity_poly.entity_id
_entity_poly.type
_entity_poly.pdbx_seq_one_letter_code
_entity_poly.pdbx_strand_id
1 'polypeptide(L)'
;IKGASFTLACMCASQRSPIDMLMYYDTRPSAFNGVFDFYTYEKLKGYYAFYWYGFLYDCEKEIPSQNEVENIYSLCGVDKNGKATIILTYYSDNDCLPNKEISLDLGKKGSYDIYKVDNEHSGELVAVTDNLSFELELYSMVLIKEK
;
A
#
# COMPACT_ATOMS: atom_id res chain seq x y z
N ILE A 1 -6.01 -5.94 -10.26
CA ILE A 1 -4.83 -5.51 -9.49
C ILE A 1 -4.44 -4.06 -9.84
N LYS A 2 -4.37 -3.64 -11.10
CA LYS A 2 -3.98 -2.29 -11.55
C LYS A 2 -4.81 -1.19 -10.89
N GLY A 3 -6.15 -1.33 -10.83
CA GLY A 3 -7.03 -0.37 -10.16
C GLY A 3 -6.78 -0.24 -8.66
N ALA A 4 -6.44 -1.34 -7.98
CA ALA A 4 -6.08 -1.32 -6.56
C ALA A 4 -4.79 -0.52 -6.30
N SER A 5 -3.75 -0.80 -7.08
CA SER A 5 -2.48 -0.09 -7.05
C SER A 5 -2.64 1.40 -7.38
N PHE A 6 -3.43 1.73 -8.43
CA PHE A 6 -3.77 3.11 -8.77
C PHE A 6 -4.44 3.86 -7.61
N THR A 7 -5.43 3.23 -6.98
CA THR A 7 -6.15 3.83 -5.85
C THR A 7 -5.19 4.15 -4.70
N LEU A 8 -4.31 3.21 -4.34
CA LEU A 8 -3.32 3.44 -3.28
C LEU A 8 -2.31 4.51 -3.67
N ALA A 9 -1.85 4.54 -4.94
CA ALA A 9 -0.95 5.57 -5.45
C ALA A 9 -1.59 6.97 -5.37
N CYS A 10 -2.88 7.10 -5.74
CA CYS A 10 -3.63 8.34 -5.59
C CYS A 10 -3.72 8.79 -4.13
N MET A 11 -4.00 7.87 -3.19
CA MET A 11 -4.06 8.19 -1.77
C MET A 11 -2.69 8.69 -1.26
N CYS A 12 -1.59 8.02 -1.64
CA CYS A 12 -0.24 8.45 -1.26
C CYS A 12 0.11 9.83 -1.84
N ALA A 13 -0.21 10.06 -3.11
CA ALA A 13 0.09 11.33 -3.77
C ALA A 13 -0.75 12.48 -3.20
N SER A 14 -2.02 12.22 -2.85
CA SER A 14 -2.94 13.23 -2.32
C SER A 14 -2.49 13.78 -0.97
N GLN A 15 -1.78 12.99 -0.16
CA GLN A 15 -1.27 13.41 1.14
C GLN A 15 -0.29 14.62 1.04
N ARG A 16 0.37 14.76 -0.10
CA ARG A 16 1.35 15.84 -0.37
C ARG A 16 0.86 16.89 -1.35
N SER A 17 -0.44 16.85 -1.70
CA SER A 17 -1.04 17.80 -2.62
C SER A 17 -2.06 18.68 -1.91
N PRO A 18 -2.41 19.87 -2.45
CA PRO A 18 -3.39 20.76 -1.86
C PRO A 18 -4.83 20.28 -2.13
N ILE A 19 -5.08 18.97 -1.94
CA ILE A 19 -6.41 18.36 -2.11
C ILE A 19 -7.03 18.18 -0.73
N ASP A 20 -8.16 18.84 -0.48
CA ASP A 20 -8.88 18.73 0.79
C ASP A 20 -9.70 17.43 0.88
N MET A 21 -10.12 16.88 -0.25
CA MET A 21 -10.97 15.68 -0.27
C MET A 21 -10.74 14.87 -1.54
N LEU A 22 -10.56 13.56 -1.35
CA LEU A 22 -10.53 12.55 -2.42
C LEU A 22 -11.72 11.61 -2.23
N MET A 23 -12.62 11.56 -3.21
CA MET A 23 -13.79 10.68 -3.18
C MET A 23 -13.62 9.54 -4.19
N TYR A 24 -13.86 8.32 -3.72
CA TYR A 24 -13.89 7.13 -4.56
C TYR A 24 -15.33 6.73 -4.87
N TYR A 25 -15.66 6.57 -6.13
CA TYR A 25 -16.96 6.08 -6.57
C TYR A 25 -16.78 4.69 -7.20
N ASP A 26 -17.30 3.63 -6.61
CA ASP A 26 -17.90 3.55 -5.28
C ASP A 26 -17.43 2.25 -4.58
N THR A 27 -17.65 2.15 -3.27
CA THR A 27 -17.18 1.01 -2.46
C THR A 27 -18.18 -0.14 -2.34
N ARG A 28 -19.39 -0.02 -2.90
CA ARG A 28 -20.39 -1.11 -2.84
C ARG A 28 -20.02 -2.26 -3.80
N PRO A 29 -20.65 -3.44 -3.64
CA PRO A 29 -20.50 -4.52 -4.60
C PRO A 29 -20.86 -4.05 -6.03
N SER A 30 -19.91 -4.15 -6.95
CA SER A 30 -20.07 -3.66 -8.32
C SER A 30 -19.17 -4.45 -9.27
N ALA A 31 -19.65 -4.66 -10.50
CA ALA A 31 -18.92 -5.38 -11.53
C ALA A 31 -17.68 -4.62 -12.06
N PHE A 32 -17.60 -3.31 -11.87
CA PHE A 32 -16.54 -2.49 -12.49
C PHE A 32 -15.56 -1.88 -11.48
N ASN A 33 -16.07 -1.15 -10.49
CA ASN A 33 -15.25 -0.33 -9.59
C ASN A 33 -15.54 -0.59 -8.11
N GLY A 34 -16.32 -1.64 -7.80
CA GLY A 34 -16.56 -2.05 -6.43
C GLY A 34 -15.31 -2.59 -5.75
N VAL A 35 -15.28 -2.51 -4.42
CA VAL A 35 -14.24 -3.13 -3.60
C VAL A 35 -14.66 -4.49 -3.03
N PHE A 36 -15.91 -4.90 -3.32
CA PHE A 36 -16.47 -6.21 -3.03
C PHE A 36 -17.02 -6.84 -4.30
N ASP A 37 -16.88 -8.16 -4.41
CA ASP A 37 -17.47 -8.91 -5.49
C ASP A 37 -19.00 -8.77 -5.49
N PHE A 38 -19.59 -8.63 -6.68
CA PHE A 38 -21.01 -8.37 -6.81
C PHE A 38 -21.89 -9.56 -6.36
N TYR A 39 -21.41 -10.79 -6.53
CA TYR A 39 -22.18 -12.01 -6.26
C TYR A 39 -21.84 -12.65 -4.91
N THR A 40 -20.54 -12.70 -4.57
CA THR A 40 -20.04 -13.39 -3.37
C THR A 40 -19.88 -12.46 -2.19
N TYR A 41 -19.82 -11.15 -2.42
CA TYR A 41 -19.48 -10.11 -1.42
C TYR A 41 -18.08 -10.27 -0.82
N GLU A 42 -17.23 -11.08 -1.43
CA GLU A 42 -15.85 -11.22 -1.03
C GLU A 42 -15.06 -9.94 -1.32
N LYS A 43 -14.02 -9.72 -0.52
CA LYS A 43 -13.13 -8.58 -0.68
C LYS A 43 -12.33 -8.70 -1.95
N LEU A 44 -12.44 -7.70 -2.82
CA LEU A 44 -11.58 -7.57 -4.00
C LEU A 44 -10.25 -6.91 -3.62
N LYS A 45 -9.25 -7.00 -4.48
CA LYS A 45 -7.92 -6.41 -4.24
C LYS A 45 -7.97 -4.91 -3.96
N GLY A 46 -8.90 -4.18 -4.55
CA GLY A 46 -9.17 -2.76 -4.27
C GLY A 46 -9.56 -2.44 -2.83
N TYR A 47 -10.19 -3.38 -2.12
CA TYR A 47 -10.52 -3.23 -0.70
C TYR A 47 -9.28 -2.94 0.16
N TYR A 48 -8.16 -3.59 -0.14
CA TYR A 48 -6.96 -3.49 0.67
C TYR A 48 -6.27 -2.13 0.57
N ALA A 49 -6.45 -1.38 -0.51
CA ALA A 49 -5.96 -0.01 -0.60
C ALA A 49 -6.57 0.87 0.51
N PHE A 50 -7.90 0.78 0.69
CA PHE A 50 -8.61 1.51 1.76
C PHE A 50 -8.30 0.96 3.15
N TYR A 51 -8.34 -0.36 3.29
CA TYR A 51 -8.12 -1.03 4.57
C TYR A 51 -6.73 -0.75 5.14
N TRP A 52 -5.71 -0.80 4.31
CA TRP A 52 -4.33 -0.54 4.73
C TRP A 52 -4.06 0.94 4.96
N TYR A 53 -4.65 1.81 4.14
CA TYR A 53 -4.58 3.25 4.39
C TYR A 53 -5.20 3.61 5.75
N GLY A 54 -6.27 2.92 6.15
CA GLY A 54 -6.90 3.08 7.45
C GLY A 54 -5.97 2.83 8.64
N PHE A 55 -4.96 1.97 8.52
CA PHE A 55 -3.96 1.76 9.59
C PHE A 55 -3.08 3.00 9.83
N LEU A 56 -2.90 3.85 8.82
CA LEU A 56 -2.15 5.10 9.01
C LEU A 56 -2.96 6.14 9.79
N TYR A 57 -4.28 6.02 9.81
CA TYR A 57 -5.14 6.90 10.62
C TYR A 57 -4.90 6.74 12.13
N ASP A 58 -4.49 5.54 12.55
CA ASP A 58 -4.15 5.25 13.94
C ASP A 58 -2.72 5.69 14.30
N CYS A 59 -1.93 6.17 13.34
CA CYS A 59 -0.59 6.70 13.57
C CYS A 59 -0.67 8.14 14.04
N GLU A 60 0.15 8.49 15.03
CA GLU A 60 0.19 9.85 15.58
C GLU A 60 1.02 10.82 14.74
N LYS A 61 1.95 10.28 13.95
CA LYS A 61 2.90 11.09 13.18
C LYS A 61 3.24 10.44 11.86
N GLU A 62 3.17 11.22 10.80
CA GLU A 62 3.75 10.85 9.51
C GLU A 62 5.27 10.96 9.56
N ILE A 63 5.96 9.97 9.02
CA ILE A 63 7.38 10.01 8.73
C ILE A 63 7.55 10.28 7.24
N PRO A 64 8.09 11.44 6.86
CA PRO A 64 8.31 11.75 5.46
C PRO A 64 9.23 10.72 4.82
N SER A 65 8.75 10.05 3.79
CA SER A 65 9.57 9.13 3.00
C SER A 65 10.33 9.93 1.94
N GLN A 66 11.63 9.70 1.85
CA GLN A 66 12.41 10.07 0.67
C GLN A 66 12.34 8.88 -0.28
N ASN A 67 11.64 9.05 -1.38
CA ASN A 67 11.49 8.01 -2.37
C ASN A 67 12.26 8.41 -3.63
N GLU A 68 13.31 7.66 -3.93
CA GLU A 68 14.15 7.88 -5.11
C GLU A 68 13.78 6.96 -6.28
N VAL A 69 12.82 6.04 -6.06
CA VAL A 69 12.43 5.05 -7.08
C VAL A 69 11.18 5.53 -7.81
N GLU A 70 11.33 5.80 -9.09
CA GLU A 70 10.22 6.24 -9.95
C GLU A 70 9.03 5.25 -9.93
N ASN A 71 7.80 5.78 -9.95
CA ASN A 71 6.54 5.02 -9.93
C ASN A 71 6.28 4.20 -8.65
N ILE A 72 7.07 4.40 -7.60
CA ILE A 72 6.78 3.89 -6.26
C ILE A 72 6.13 4.99 -5.44
N TYR A 73 4.99 4.68 -4.85
CA TYR A 73 4.24 5.58 -3.98
C TYR A 73 4.18 4.98 -2.59
N SER A 74 4.52 5.75 -1.57
CA SER A 74 4.59 5.24 -0.20
C SER A 74 4.19 6.28 0.83
N LEU A 75 3.67 5.80 1.95
CA LEU A 75 3.45 6.55 3.19
C LEU A 75 3.95 5.74 4.38
N CYS A 76 4.50 6.43 5.34
CA CYS A 76 4.94 5.85 6.60
C CYS A 76 4.38 6.66 7.77
N GLY A 77 3.77 5.97 8.72
CA GLY A 77 3.36 6.56 9.98
C GLY A 77 3.94 5.80 11.15
N VAL A 78 4.02 6.46 12.31
CA VAL A 78 4.38 5.82 13.59
C VAL A 78 3.27 6.01 14.60
N ASP A 79 3.00 4.96 15.36
CA ASP A 79 2.03 4.98 16.45
C ASP A 79 2.61 5.65 17.73
N LYS A 80 1.80 5.74 18.78
CA LYS A 80 2.20 6.27 20.09
C LYS A 80 3.37 5.54 20.76
N ASN A 81 3.67 4.31 20.34
CA ASN A 81 4.79 3.52 20.84
C ASN A 81 6.03 3.65 19.95
N GLY A 82 5.96 4.46 18.89
CA GLY A 82 7.03 4.62 17.92
C GLY A 82 7.14 3.46 16.92
N LYS A 83 6.14 2.58 16.83
CA LYS A 83 6.12 1.47 15.85
C LYS A 83 5.68 1.97 14.50
N ALA A 84 6.43 1.60 13.46
CA ALA A 84 6.18 2.01 12.11
C ALA A 84 5.09 1.17 11.43
N THR A 85 4.25 1.84 10.66
CA THR A 85 3.36 1.26 9.65
C THR A 85 3.67 1.90 8.32
N ILE A 86 3.97 1.09 7.30
CA ILE A 86 4.32 1.56 5.97
C ILE A 86 3.37 0.92 4.97
N ILE A 87 2.83 1.74 4.08
CA ILE A 87 2.15 1.25 2.88
C ILE A 87 2.92 1.72 1.66
N LEU A 88 3.02 0.87 0.66
CA LEU A 88 3.64 1.23 -0.61
C LEU A 88 3.00 0.47 -1.77
N THR A 89 3.10 1.06 -2.95
CA THR A 89 2.62 0.46 -4.19
C THR A 89 3.49 0.85 -5.37
N TYR A 90 3.59 -0.04 -6.34
CA TYR A 90 4.22 0.21 -7.63
C TYR A 90 3.13 0.40 -8.68
N TYR A 91 2.98 1.64 -9.16
CA TYR A 91 2.00 1.98 -10.18
C TYR A 91 2.62 2.75 -11.34
N SER A 92 2.23 2.40 -12.55
CA SER A 92 2.53 3.11 -13.78
C SER A 92 1.42 2.91 -14.80
N ASP A 93 1.25 3.86 -15.73
CA ASP A 93 0.41 3.69 -16.92
C ASP A 93 1.07 2.80 -17.98
N ASN A 94 2.38 2.59 -17.89
CA ASN A 94 3.11 1.68 -18.76
C ASN A 94 3.07 0.26 -18.20
N ASP A 95 2.29 -0.62 -18.85
CA ASP A 95 2.08 -2.02 -18.44
C ASP A 95 3.31 -2.93 -18.67
N CYS A 96 4.35 -2.42 -19.31
CA CYS A 96 5.54 -3.20 -19.70
C CYS A 96 6.76 -2.93 -18.82
N LEU A 97 6.60 -2.27 -17.68
CA LEU A 97 7.72 -2.01 -16.78
C LEU A 97 8.12 -3.29 -16.02
N PRO A 98 9.45 -3.50 -15.84
CA PRO A 98 9.94 -4.63 -15.07
C PRO A 98 9.66 -4.48 -13.58
N ASN A 99 9.74 -5.57 -12.84
CA ASN A 99 9.78 -5.56 -11.40
C ASN A 99 10.92 -4.68 -10.87
N LYS A 100 10.79 -4.20 -9.66
CA LYS A 100 11.78 -3.32 -9.02
C LYS A 100 12.27 -3.90 -7.70
N GLU A 101 13.58 -3.87 -7.50
CA GLU A 101 14.18 -4.09 -6.20
C GLU A 101 13.94 -2.87 -5.30
N ILE A 102 13.34 -3.11 -4.15
CA ILE A 102 13.05 -2.10 -3.13
C ILE A 102 13.86 -2.41 -1.89
N SER A 103 14.48 -1.39 -1.33
CA SER A 103 15.12 -1.46 -0.02
C SER A 103 14.65 -0.28 0.81
N LEU A 104 14.10 -0.56 2.01
CA LEU A 104 13.64 0.46 2.94
C LEU A 104 14.58 0.55 4.12
N ASP A 105 15.05 1.76 4.41
CA ASP A 105 15.83 2.07 5.60
C ASP A 105 14.98 2.90 6.56
N LEU A 106 14.69 2.36 7.74
CA LEU A 106 13.97 3.05 8.81
C LEU A 106 14.91 3.66 9.87
N GLY A 107 16.22 3.59 9.64
CA GLY A 107 17.23 4.09 10.59
C GLY A 107 17.26 3.31 11.92
N LYS A 108 16.58 2.18 12.02
CA LYS A 108 16.52 1.33 13.22
C LYS A 108 16.37 -0.14 12.85
N LYS A 109 16.81 -1.01 13.74
CA LYS A 109 16.56 -2.46 13.62
C LYS A 109 15.21 -2.80 14.21
N GLY A 110 14.49 -3.70 13.57
CA GLY A 110 13.18 -4.18 14.03
C GLY A 110 12.81 -5.51 13.38
N SER A 111 11.71 -6.08 13.80
CA SER A 111 11.07 -7.21 13.13
C SER A 111 9.76 -6.72 12.53
N TYR A 112 9.47 -7.10 11.31
CA TYR A 112 8.39 -6.56 10.51
C TYR A 112 7.53 -7.67 9.93
N ASP A 113 6.23 -7.49 10.01
CA ASP A 113 5.24 -8.28 9.28
C ASP A 113 5.01 -7.65 7.92
N ILE A 114 5.15 -8.43 6.83
CA ILE A 114 4.93 -7.99 5.46
C ILE A 114 3.67 -8.65 4.92
N TYR A 115 2.69 -7.84 4.52
CA TYR A 115 1.47 -8.25 3.86
C TYR A 115 1.49 -7.80 2.41
N LYS A 116 0.97 -8.61 1.49
CA LYS A 116 1.05 -8.34 0.05
C LYS A 116 -0.29 -8.47 -0.66
N VAL A 117 -0.52 -7.61 -1.63
CA VAL A 117 -1.55 -7.73 -2.65
C VAL A 117 -0.86 -7.68 -4.00
N ASP A 118 -0.91 -8.78 -4.75
CA ASP A 118 -0.37 -8.91 -6.11
C ASP A 118 -1.26 -9.86 -6.93
N ASN A 119 -0.73 -10.51 -7.95
CA ASN A 119 -1.50 -11.47 -8.73
C ASN A 119 -1.88 -12.72 -7.93
N GLU A 120 -1.06 -13.14 -6.99
CA GLU A 120 -1.20 -14.38 -6.21
C GLU A 120 -1.80 -14.14 -4.82
N HIS A 121 -1.56 -12.95 -4.23
CA HIS A 121 -1.94 -12.62 -2.85
C HIS A 121 -3.06 -11.58 -2.79
N SER A 122 -3.88 -11.68 -1.77
CA SER A 122 -5.02 -10.79 -1.50
C SER A 122 -5.00 -10.29 -0.05
N GLY A 123 -3.85 -9.74 0.36
CA GLY A 123 -3.68 -9.11 1.66
C GLY A 123 -3.14 -10.03 2.76
N GLU A 124 -2.63 -11.20 2.41
CA GLU A 124 -2.06 -12.16 3.36
C GLU A 124 -0.69 -11.71 3.89
N LEU A 125 -0.33 -12.22 5.07
CA LEU A 125 1.01 -12.15 5.62
C LEU A 125 1.94 -13.06 4.81
N VAL A 126 2.90 -12.48 4.11
CA VAL A 126 3.83 -13.24 3.23
C VAL A 126 5.21 -13.43 3.86
N ALA A 127 5.60 -12.57 4.79
CA ALA A 127 6.90 -12.69 5.46
C ALA A 127 6.89 -12.05 6.85
N VAL A 128 7.77 -12.56 7.70
CA VAL A 128 8.22 -11.92 8.95
C VAL A 128 9.73 -11.80 8.87
N THR A 129 10.27 -10.60 8.88
CA THR A 129 11.68 -10.36 8.59
C THR A 129 12.23 -9.15 9.34
N ASP A 130 13.55 -9.11 9.51
CA ASP A 130 14.30 -7.92 9.94
C ASP A 130 14.95 -7.20 8.74
N ASN A 131 14.84 -7.77 7.54
CA ASN A 131 15.35 -7.20 6.29
C ASN A 131 14.19 -6.70 5.42
N LEU A 132 14.19 -5.40 5.11
CA LEU A 132 13.18 -4.75 4.28
C LEU A 132 13.67 -4.55 2.83
N SER A 133 14.37 -5.57 2.28
CA SER A 133 14.75 -5.61 0.87
C SER A 133 14.00 -6.73 0.16
N PHE A 134 13.25 -6.38 -0.88
CA PHE A 134 12.40 -7.32 -1.61
C PHE A 134 12.11 -6.83 -3.04
N GLU A 135 11.77 -7.77 -3.91
CA GLU A 135 11.27 -7.44 -5.24
C GLU A 135 9.80 -7.03 -5.18
N LEU A 136 9.46 -5.97 -5.91
CA LEU A 136 8.12 -5.44 -6.04
C LEU A 136 7.65 -5.54 -7.50
N GLU A 137 6.61 -6.32 -7.72
CA GLU A 137 5.98 -6.47 -9.03
C GLU A 137 5.15 -5.23 -9.39
N LEU A 138 5.05 -4.94 -10.68
CA LEU A 138 4.16 -3.88 -11.17
C LEU A 138 2.71 -4.14 -10.72
N TYR A 139 2.06 -3.11 -10.21
CA TYR A 139 0.71 -3.11 -9.62
C TYR A 139 0.56 -3.83 -8.28
N SER A 140 1.63 -4.28 -7.66
CA SER A 140 1.54 -4.82 -6.30
C SER A 140 1.42 -3.70 -5.26
N MET A 141 0.84 -4.07 -4.12
CA MET A 141 0.78 -3.24 -2.91
C MET A 141 1.36 -4.03 -1.75
N VAL A 142 2.05 -3.34 -0.86
CA VAL A 142 2.67 -3.93 0.33
C VAL A 142 2.30 -3.09 1.55
N LEU A 143 1.92 -3.78 2.63
CA LEU A 143 1.81 -3.23 3.97
C LEU A 143 2.90 -3.85 4.82
N ILE A 144 3.64 -3.01 5.54
CA ILE A 144 4.69 -3.40 6.48
C ILE A 144 4.32 -2.88 7.85
N LYS A 145 4.31 -3.73 8.85
CA LYS A 145 4.03 -3.38 10.25
C LYS A 145 5.18 -3.82 11.15
N GLU A 146 5.71 -2.88 11.88
CA GLU A 146 6.70 -3.17 12.93
C GLU A 146 6.04 -3.89 14.11
N LYS A 147 6.70 -4.95 14.63
CA LYS A 147 6.22 -5.77 15.76
C LYS A 147 6.45 -5.11 17.11
#